data_0aab5cb4c5c9f36a4e4b4735b2a6bf05
#
_entry.id   0aab5cb4c5c9f36a4e4b4735b2a6bf05
#
_cell.length_a   1.000
_cell.length_b   1.000
_cell.length_c   1.000
_cell.angle_alpha   90.00
_cell.angle_beta   90.00
_cell.angle_gamma   90.00
#
_symmetry.space_group_name_H-M   'P 1'
#
loop_
_entity.id
_entity.type
_entity.pdbx_description
1 polymer ?
#
loop_
_entity_poly.entity_id
_entity_poly.type
_entity_poly.pdbx_seq_one_letter_code
_entity_poly.pdbx_strand_id
1 'polypeptide(L)'
;MNRAFLASVAVAITGSAFAADLPARYKAPPAPPRASIYAWTGCYIGGNIGGGWGRKTASAPLLAPGISVSGDTSGFQGGGQVGCDVQFAPSWVIGIEGAGAAADIEGDINTTVLGVTGTGHARSDWIASATGRLGWTPWDRWMLYAKGGVAWVGDKYSADIPLFVEHLEASETRNGWTVGAGVEWAFWSNWSAKLEYDYYDFGTRTLSFAGTIFGVPEIVPGIDIKQNISTVKLGINYRFNWSAPPVAVRY
;
A
#
# COMPACT_ATOMS: atom_id res chain seq x y z
N MET A 1 -34.88 -77.84 82.94
CA MET A 1 -35.34 -76.49 82.54
C MET A 1 -34.23 -75.49 82.94
N ASN A 2 -33.26 -75.27 82.09
CA ASN A 2 -32.15 -74.37 82.34
C ASN A 2 -32.14 -73.30 81.25
N ARG A 3 -32.27 -72.05 81.63
CA ARG A 3 -32.11 -70.91 80.78
C ARG A 3 -30.68 -70.36 80.91
N ALA A 4 -29.91 -70.50 79.82
CA ALA A 4 -28.59 -69.93 79.77
C ALA A 4 -28.70 -68.47 79.19
N PHE A 5 -28.18 -67.50 79.95
CA PHE A 5 -28.03 -66.12 79.54
C PHE A 5 -26.71 -65.96 78.77
N LEU A 6 -26.77 -65.60 77.52
CA LEU A 6 -25.61 -65.21 76.76
C LEU A 6 -25.42 -63.67 76.86
N ALA A 7 -24.35 -63.27 77.51
CA ALA A 7 -23.93 -61.88 77.61
C ALA A 7 -23.09 -61.54 76.36
N SER A 8 -23.57 -60.64 75.53
CA SER A 8 -22.84 -60.12 74.39
C SER A 8 -21.91 -58.96 74.81
N VAL A 9 -20.62 -59.19 74.71
CA VAL A 9 -19.60 -58.13 74.89
C VAL A 9 -19.46 -57.32 73.56
N ALA A 10 -19.86 -56.05 73.58
CA ALA A 10 -19.62 -55.12 72.50
C ALA A 10 -18.22 -54.51 72.65
N VAL A 11 -17.30 -54.91 71.81
CA VAL A 11 -15.98 -54.25 71.67
C VAL A 11 -16.12 -53.02 70.84
N ALA A 12 -15.99 -51.79 71.41
CA ALA A 12 -15.92 -50.53 70.72
C ALA A 12 -14.51 -50.33 70.16
N ILE A 13 -14.36 -50.44 68.82
CA ILE A 13 -13.14 -50.15 68.16
C ILE A 13 -13.14 -48.62 67.89
N THR A 14 -12.38 -47.82 68.63
CA THR A 14 -12.11 -46.41 68.42
C THR A 14 -11.07 -46.30 67.33
N GLY A 15 -11.52 -46.17 66.08
CA GLY A 15 -10.65 -45.84 64.98
C GLY A 15 -10.21 -44.39 65.06
N SER A 16 -8.91 -44.13 65.24
CA SER A 16 -8.30 -42.79 65.10
C SER A 16 -8.46 -42.34 63.68
N ALA A 17 -9.28 -41.29 63.46
CA ALA A 17 -9.37 -40.57 62.17
C ALA A 17 -8.07 -39.86 61.98
N PHE A 18 -7.19 -40.38 61.11
CA PHE A 18 -6.11 -39.61 60.54
C PHE A 18 -6.74 -38.55 59.56
N ALA A 19 -6.82 -37.31 60.02
CA ALA A 19 -7.11 -36.21 59.15
C ALA A 19 -5.97 -36.17 58.11
N ALA A 20 -6.24 -36.59 56.86
CA ALA A 20 -5.33 -36.47 55.77
C ALA A 20 -5.16 -34.96 55.52
N ASP A 21 -4.02 -34.41 55.91
CA ASP A 21 -3.59 -33.08 55.57
C ASP A 21 -3.52 -33.01 54.05
N LEU A 22 -4.55 -32.45 53.42
CA LEU A 22 -4.55 -32.18 51.99
C LEU A 22 -3.43 -31.16 51.74
N PRO A 23 -2.43 -31.49 50.91
CA PRO A 23 -1.37 -30.53 50.60
C PRO A 23 -2.01 -29.23 50.10
N ALA A 24 -1.59 -28.12 50.70
CA ALA A 24 -2.04 -26.78 50.28
C ALA A 24 -1.99 -26.68 48.75
N ARG A 25 -3.16 -26.45 48.12
CA ARG A 25 -3.20 -26.23 46.69
C ARG A 25 -2.30 -25.03 46.38
N TYR A 26 -1.09 -25.32 45.94
CA TYR A 26 -0.21 -24.28 45.38
C TYR A 26 -0.97 -23.64 44.22
N LYS A 27 -1.36 -22.39 44.40
CA LYS A 27 -1.94 -21.60 43.35
C LYS A 27 -0.90 -21.59 42.23
N ALA A 28 -1.23 -22.21 41.10
CA ALA A 28 -0.32 -22.23 39.93
C ALA A 28 0.20 -20.81 39.68
N PRO A 29 1.49 -20.61 39.42
CA PRO A 29 2.01 -19.30 39.09
C PRO A 29 1.14 -18.68 38.01
N PRO A 30 0.86 -17.36 38.03
CA PRO A 30 0.12 -16.70 36.97
C PRO A 30 0.81 -17.04 35.63
N ALA A 31 0.04 -17.54 34.68
CA ALA A 31 0.57 -17.82 33.37
C ALA A 31 1.30 -16.56 32.88
N PRO A 32 2.52 -16.69 32.32
CA PRO A 32 3.24 -15.54 31.82
C PRO A 32 2.34 -14.76 30.84
N PRO A 33 2.35 -13.43 30.89
CA PRO A 33 1.54 -12.63 29.96
C PRO A 33 1.89 -13.08 28.54
N ARG A 34 0.89 -13.54 27.80
CA ARG A 34 1.07 -13.90 26.39
C ARG A 34 1.56 -12.66 25.70
N ALA A 35 2.74 -12.73 25.08
CA ALA A 35 3.21 -11.66 24.21
C ALA A 35 2.08 -11.35 23.23
N SER A 36 1.63 -10.10 23.21
CA SER A 36 0.56 -9.67 22.30
C SER A 36 1.13 -9.72 20.90
N ILE A 37 0.82 -10.77 20.16
CA ILE A 37 1.14 -10.86 18.73
C ILE A 37 0.40 -9.70 18.05
N TYR A 38 1.12 -8.88 17.29
CA TYR A 38 0.49 -7.78 16.56
C TYR A 38 -0.50 -8.34 15.54
N ALA A 39 -1.75 -7.88 15.58
CA ALA A 39 -2.78 -8.30 14.63
C ALA A 39 -2.78 -7.38 13.42
N TRP A 40 -2.46 -7.92 12.26
CA TRP A 40 -2.50 -7.19 10.98
C TRP A 40 -3.93 -7.05 10.43
N THR A 41 -4.91 -7.77 10.98
CA THR A 41 -6.33 -7.64 10.60
C THR A 41 -6.90 -6.31 11.07
N GLY A 42 -7.50 -5.56 10.16
CA GLY A 42 -8.18 -4.30 10.43
C GLY A 42 -8.06 -3.34 9.25
N CYS A 43 -8.87 -2.28 9.28
CA CYS A 43 -8.75 -1.19 8.33
C CYS A 43 -7.80 -0.13 8.88
N TYR A 44 -7.19 0.62 7.97
CA TYR A 44 -6.26 1.69 8.32
C TYR A 44 -6.46 2.90 7.43
N ILE A 45 -6.03 4.04 7.95
CA ILE A 45 -5.85 5.28 7.23
C ILE A 45 -4.44 5.78 7.46
N GLY A 46 -3.84 6.39 6.47
CA GLY A 46 -2.48 6.88 6.60
C GLY A 46 -2.14 8.02 5.66
N GLY A 47 -0.95 8.58 5.88
CA GLY A 47 -0.34 9.57 5.01
C GLY A 47 1.00 9.06 4.48
N ASN A 48 1.41 9.56 3.32
CA ASN A 48 2.70 9.26 2.72
C ASN A 48 3.31 10.48 2.05
N ILE A 49 4.64 10.46 1.97
CA ILE A 49 5.45 11.37 1.18
C ILE A 49 6.47 10.56 0.41
N GLY A 50 6.90 11.07 -0.72
CA GLY A 50 7.89 10.35 -1.52
C GLY A 50 8.43 11.13 -2.70
N GLY A 51 9.35 10.49 -3.41
CA GLY A 51 9.86 10.94 -4.68
C GLY A 51 9.43 10.02 -5.81
N GLY A 52 9.23 10.60 -6.99
CA GLY A 52 8.92 9.87 -8.20
C GLY A 52 9.87 10.26 -9.33
N TRP A 53 10.15 9.32 -10.20
CA TRP A 53 10.84 9.54 -11.45
C TRP A 53 10.20 8.73 -12.55
N GLY A 54 10.21 9.24 -13.75
CA GLY A 54 9.55 8.59 -14.86
C GLY A 54 10.17 8.96 -16.19
N ARG A 55 9.68 8.32 -17.23
CA ARG A 55 10.04 8.62 -18.60
C ARG A 55 8.78 8.80 -19.43
N LYS A 56 8.76 9.90 -20.17
CA LYS A 56 7.75 10.17 -21.18
C LYS A 56 8.42 10.11 -22.55
N THR A 57 7.86 9.33 -23.45
CA THR A 57 8.33 9.22 -24.83
C THR A 57 7.21 9.67 -25.75
N ALA A 58 7.43 10.75 -26.47
CA ALA A 58 6.52 11.29 -27.49
C ALA A 58 6.98 10.87 -28.87
N SER A 59 6.06 10.43 -29.72
CA SER A 59 6.28 10.16 -31.13
C SER A 59 5.12 10.70 -31.96
N ALA A 60 5.43 11.26 -33.11
CA ALA A 60 4.46 11.85 -34.03
C ALA A 60 4.49 11.10 -35.38
N PRO A 61 3.96 9.87 -35.46
CA PRO A 61 4.11 9.02 -36.64
C PRO A 61 3.49 9.59 -37.90
N LEU A 62 2.48 10.47 -37.77
CA LEU A 62 1.84 11.15 -38.91
C LEU A 62 2.61 12.37 -39.44
N LEU A 63 3.32 13.07 -38.53
CA LEU A 63 4.03 14.28 -38.86
C LEU A 63 5.51 14.05 -39.19
N ALA A 64 6.13 13.13 -38.47
CA ALA A 64 7.54 12.79 -38.56
C ALA A 64 7.77 11.29 -38.31
N PRO A 65 7.55 10.41 -39.29
CA PRO A 65 7.73 8.96 -39.13
C PRO A 65 9.15 8.62 -38.71
N GLY A 66 9.27 7.84 -37.62
CA GLY A 66 10.56 7.36 -37.08
C GLY A 66 11.26 8.34 -36.14
N ILE A 67 10.69 9.50 -35.82
CA ILE A 67 11.23 10.41 -34.83
C ILE A 67 10.49 10.19 -33.50
N SER A 68 11.25 9.94 -32.45
CA SER A 68 10.75 9.88 -31.07
C SER A 68 11.63 10.75 -30.17
N VAL A 69 11.00 11.47 -29.26
CA VAL A 69 11.67 12.31 -28.25
C VAL A 69 11.31 11.79 -26.90
N SER A 70 12.32 11.55 -26.06
CA SER A 70 12.14 11.07 -24.69
C SER A 70 12.61 12.13 -23.70
N GLY A 71 11.84 12.36 -22.66
CA GLY A 71 12.19 13.19 -21.52
C GLY A 71 12.08 12.41 -20.22
N ASP A 72 13.04 12.62 -19.33
CA ASP A 72 12.97 12.11 -17.97
C ASP A 72 12.25 13.15 -17.11
N THR A 73 11.39 12.66 -16.22
CA THR A 73 10.63 13.48 -15.28
C THR A 73 10.99 13.05 -13.86
N SER A 74 11.05 13.98 -12.93
CA SER A 74 11.28 13.69 -11.51
C SER A 74 10.61 14.72 -10.64
N GLY A 75 10.30 14.34 -9.39
CA GLY A 75 9.67 15.26 -8.47
C GLY A 75 9.23 14.61 -7.18
N PHE A 76 8.51 15.37 -6.38
CA PHE A 76 7.98 14.92 -5.10
C PHE A 76 6.47 14.63 -5.21
N GLN A 77 6.01 13.78 -4.29
CA GLN A 77 4.61 13.51 -4.08
C GLN A 77 4.27 13.42 -2.60
N GLY A 78 3.03 13.74 -2.25
CA GLY A 78 2.52 13.58 -0.90
C GLY A 78 1.01 13.35 -0.93
N GLY A 79 0.55 12.46 -0.07
CA GLY A 79 -0.86 12.08 -0.11
C GLY A 79 -1.29 11.18 1.03
N GLY A 80 -2.39 10.48 0.81
CA GLY A 80 -2.98 9.59 1.78
C GLY A 80 -3.34 8.24 1.19
N GLN A 81 -3.54 7.28 2.09
CA GLN A 81 -4.03 5.94 1.77
C GLN A 81 -5.04 5.47 2.79
N VAL A 82 -5.93 4.62 2.33
CA VAL A 82 -6.88 3.87 3.15
C VAL A 82 -6.86 2.42 2.69
N GLY A 83 -6.98 1.49 3.61
CA GLY A 83 -7.01 0.08 3.24
C GLY A 83 -7.56 -0.78 4.35
N CYS A 84 -7.81 -2.04 4.01
CA CYS A 84 -8.23 -3.06 4.96
C CYS A 84 -7.47 -4.35 4.68
N ASP A 85 -6.98 -4.97 5.76
CA ASP A 85 -6.24 -6.22 5.72
C ASP A 85 -6.94 -7.30 6.51
N VAL A 86 -6.74 -8.54 6.11
CA VAL A 86 -7.15 -9.74 6.82
C VAL A 86 -5.96 -10.69 6.90
N GLN A 87 -5.54 -11.01 8.11
CA GLN A 87 -4.55 -12.06 8.35
C GLN A 87 -5.28 -13.41 8.36
N PHE A 88 -5.17 -14.15 7.25
CA PHE A 88 -5.89 -15.42 7.04
C PHE A 88 -5.09 -16.65 7.46
N ALA A 89 -3.80 -16.48 7.71
CA ALA A 89 -2.91 -17.51 8.21
C ALA A 89 -1.88 -16.89 9.18
N PRO A 90 -1.16 -17.66 9.99
CA PRO A 90 -0.23 -17.13 11.00
C PRO A 90 0.78 -16.12 10.46
N SER A 91 1.20 -16.26 9.20
CA SER A 91 2.22 -15.40 8.58
C SER A 91 1.74 -14.75 7.27
N TRP A 92 0.46 -14.86 6.92
CA TRP A 92 -0.03 -14.34 5.64
C TRP A 92 -1.18 -13.36 5.83
N VAL A 93 -1.10 -12.26 5.11
CA VAL A 93 -2.06 -11.16 5.12
C VAL A 93 -2.49 -10.89 3.69
N ILE A 94 -3.79 -10.71 3.48
CA ILE A 94 -4.34 -10.21 2.22
C ILE A 94 -5.10 -8.93 2.50
N GLY A 95 -5.05 -7.99 1.58
CA GLY A 95 -5.72 -6.70 1.76
C GLY A 95 -6.00 -5.97 0.47
N ILE A 96 -6.70 -4.87 0.62
CA ILE A 96 -6.96 -3.90 -0.44
C ILE A 96 -6.55 -2.51 0.05
N GLU A 97 -6.02 -1.70 -0.84
CA GLU A 97 -5.58 -0.34 -0.55
C GLU A 97 -6.02 0.61 -1.66
N GLY A 98 -6.62 1.74 -1.28
CA GLY A 98 -6.80 2.91 -2.13
C GLY A 98 -5.82 4.00 -1.70
N ALA A 99 -5.07 4.57 -2.63
CA ALA A 99 -4.13 5.65 -2.37
C ALA A 99 -4.32 6.80 -3.35
N GLY A 100 -4.08 8.02 -2.88
CA GLY A 100 -4.09 9.23 -3.70
C GLY A 100 -3.02 10.20 -3.21
N ALA A 101 -2.29 10.81 -4.13
CA ALA A 101 -1.25 11.78 -3.84
C ALA A 101 -1.34 12.95 -4.80
N ALA A 102 -1.13 14.16 -4.28
CA ALA A 102 -0.73 15.29 -5.08
C ALA A 102 0.73 15.06 -5.49
N ALA A 103 1.03 15.28 -6.75
CA ALA A 103 2.35 15.08 -7.33
C ALA A 103 2.83 16.36 -7.99
N ASP A 104 4.11 16.59 -7.90
CA ASP A 104 4.82 17.66 -8.59
C ASP A 104 5.99 17.01 -9.35
N ILE A 105 5.62 16.16 -10.32
CA ILE A 105 6.56 15.41 -11.13
C ILE A 105 6.64 16.09 -12.48
N GLU A 106 7.71 16.85 -12.68
CA GLU A 106 7.92 17.70 -13.84
C GLU A 106 9.08 17.20 -14.69
N GLY A 107 9.04 17.52 -15.97
CA GLY A 107 10.13 17.29 -16.88
C GLY A 107 10.05 18.20 -18.10
N ASP A 108 11.20 18.69 -18.50
CA ASP A 108 11.38 19.55 -19.65
C ASP A 108 11.94 18.76 -20.82
N ILE A 109 11.36 18.98 -21.99
CA ILE A 109 11.82 18.38 -23.23
C ILE A 109 12.25 19.52 -24.15
N ASN A 110 13.54 19.62 -24.41
CA ASN A 110 14.09 20.55 -25.39
C ASN A 110 14.36 19.78 -26.68
N THR A 111 13.68 20.17 -27.77
CA THR A 111 13.85 19.56 -29.09
C THR A 111 14.21 20.59 -30.10
N THR A 112 15.29 20.37 -30.86
CA THR A 112 15.67 21.23 -31.98
C THR A 112 15.40 20.47 -33.28
N VAL A 113 14.45 20.98 -34.08
CA VAL A 113 14.12 20.44 -35.39
C VAL A 113 14.37 21.57 -36.43
N LEU A 114 15.17 21.27 -37.44
CA LEU A 114 15.54 22.23 -38.50
C LEU A 114 16.08 23.59 -38.00
N GLY A 115 16.79 23.57 -36.86
CA GLY A 115 17.37 24.80 -36.29
C GLY A 115 16.40 25.61 -35.41
N VAL A 116 15.15 25.17 -35.25
CA VAL A 116 14.17 25.76 -34.33
C VAL A 116 14.11 24.96 -33.05
N THR A 117 14.39 25.60 -31.93
CA THR A 117 14.30 24.95 -30.60
C THR A 117 12.90 25.19 -30.04
N GLY A 118 12.18 24.10 -29.80
CA GLY A 118 10.93 24.08 -29.05
C GLY A 118 11.16 23.56 -27.62
N THR A 119 10.47 24.14 -26.66
CA THR A 119 10.43 23.69 -25.27
C THR A 119 9.08 23.08 -24.98
N GLY A 120 9.08 21.86 -24.47
CA GLY A 120 7.88 21.18 -23.97
C GLY A 120 7.99 20.95 -22.47
N HIS A 121 6.96 21.31 -21.74
CA HIS A 121 6.83 21.04 -20.31
C HIS A 121 5.76 19.97 -20.08
N ALA A 122 6.06 18.99 -19.26
CA ALA A 122 5.12 17.96 -18.88
C ALA A 122 5.09 17.85 -17.37
N ARG A 123 3.89 17.96 -16.78
CA ARG A 123 3.68 17.92 -15.34
C ARG A 123 2.60 16.90 -15.01
N SER A 124 2.84 16.08 -13.99
CA SER A 124 1.84 15.21 -13.41
C SER A 124 1.40 15.80 -12.06
N ASP A 125 0.13 16.20 -11.96
CA ASP A 125 -0.39 16.94 -10.81
C ASP A 125 -0.87 16.02 -9.70
N TRP A 126 -1.36 14.82 -10.03
CA TRP A 126 -1.85 13.85 -9.05
C TRP A 126 -1.75 12.41 -9.57
N ILE A 127 -1.62 11.48 -8.66
CA ILE A 127 -1.62 10.05 -8.91
C ILE A 127 -2.58 9.39 -7.92
N ALA A 128 -3.42 8.47 -8.40
CA ALA A 128 -4.28 7.65 -7.55
C ALA A 128 -4.14 6.17 -7.93
N SER A 129 -4.40 5.27 -6.98
CA SER A 129 -4.37 3.83 -7.24
C SER A 129 -5.37 3.07 -6.38
N ALA A 130 -5.82 1.92 -6.90
CA ALA A 130 -6.58 0.92 -6.16
C ALA A 130 -5.90 -0.44 -6.37
N THR A 131 -5.42 -1.04 -5.29
CA THR A 131 -4.55 -2.22 -5.34
C THR A 131 -5.03 -3.30 -4.38
N GLY A 132 -4.83 -4.56 -4.77
CA GLY A 132 -4.79 -5.69 -3.86
C GLY A 132 -3.37 -5.88 -3.33
N ARG A 133 -3.22 -6.30 -2.08
CA ARG A 133 -1.90 -6.58 -1.50
C ARG A 133 -1.85 -7.97 -0.85
N LEU A 134 -0.69 -8.61 -0.94
CA LEU A 134 -0.37 -9.86 -0.29
C LEU A 134 0.86 -9.65 0.58
N GLY A 135 0.72 -9.85 1.88
CA GLY A 135 1.74 -9.64 2.88
C GLY A 135 2.21 -10.95 3.51
N TRP A 136 3.48 -11.00 3.83
CA TRP A 136 4.11 -12.05 4.62
C TRP A 136 4.73 -11.44 5.88
N THR A 137 4.42 -11.99 7.06
CA THR A 137 4.87 -11.52 8.36
C THR A 137 5.90 -12.49 8.94
N PRO A 138 7.19 -12.38 8.56
CA PRO A 138 8.26 -13.24 9.07
C PRO A 138 8.53 -13.01 10.56
N TRP A 139 8.23 -11.82 11.07
CA TRP A 139 8.35 -11.43 12.47
C TRP A 139 7.07 -10.72 12.91
N ASP A 140 6.73 -10.78 14.18
CA ASP A 140 5.46 -10.30 14.74
C ASP A 140 5.05 -8.88 14.32
N ARG A 141 6.02 -7.98 14.15
CA ARG A 141 5.79 -6.56 13.89
C ARG A 141 6.22 -6.09 12.50
N TRP A 142 6.68 -7.00 11.65
CA TRP A 142 7.15 -6.69 10.30
C TRP A 142 6.33 -7.43 9.27
N MET A 143 5.90 -6.70 8.26
CA MET A 143 5.23 -7.27 7.10
C MET A 143 5.96 -6.85 5.84
N LEU A 144 6.37 -7.83 5.05
CA LEU A 144 6.81 -7.65 3.68
C LEU A 144 5.60 -7.89 2.78
N TYR A 145 5.37 -7.02 1.82
CA TYR A 145 4.21 -7.18 0.94
C TYR A 145 4.53 -6.83 -0.51
N ALA A 146 3.78 -7.45 -1.40
CA ALA A 146 3.64 -7.06 -2.79
C ALA A 146 2.20 -6.60 -3.03
N LYS A 147 2.02 -5.67 -3.94
CA LYS A 147 0.70 -5.17 -4.33
C LYS A 147 0.60 -4.98 -5.84
N GLY A 148 -0.62 -4.94 -6.35
CA GLY A 148 -0.87 -4.68 -7.76
C GLY A 148 -2.32 -4.30 -7.99
N GLY A 149 -2.57 -3.53 -9.05
CA GLY A 149 -3.89 -3.06 -9.35
C GLY A 149 -3.93 -2.01 -10.44
N VAL A 150 -4.92 -1.15 -10.35
CA VAL A 150 -5.16 -0.08 -11.33
C VAL A 150 -4.68 1.27 -10.78
N ALA A 151 -4.27 2.14 -11.68
CA ALA A 151 -3.81 3.47 -11.34
C ALA A 151 -4.37 4.52 -12.31
N TRP A 152 -4.43 5.75 -11.82
CA TRP A 152 -4.84 6.93 -12.57
C TRP A 152 -3.83 8.04 -12.33
N VAL A 153 -3.58 8.85 -13.37
CA VAL A 153 -2.71 10.03 -13.29
C VAL A 153 -3.36 11.19 -14.03
N GLY A 154 -3.28 12.37 -13.47
CA GLY A 154 -3.66 13.61 -14.14
C GLY A 154 -2.42 14.33 -14.64
N ASP A 155 -2.32 14.46 -15.95
CA ASP A 155 -1.21 15.10 -16.64
C ASP A 155 -1.63 16.41 -17.28
N LYS A 156 -0.71 17.39 -17.26
CA LYS A 156 -0.78 18.62 -18.01
C LYS A 156 0.45 18.73 -18.91
N TYR A 157 0.22 19.12 -20.14
CA TYR A 157 1.26 19.33 -21.15
C TYR A 157 1.15 20.73 -21.69
N SER A 158 2.29 21.42 -21.78
CA SER A 158 2.40 22.69 -22.53
C SER A 158 3.62 22.64 -23.43
N ALA A 159 3.52 23.26 -24.60
CA ALA A 159 4.63 23.34 -25.52
C ALA A 159 4.62 24.73 -26.18
N ASP A 160 5.80 25.33 -26.26
CA ASP A 160 6.06 26.63 -26.90
C ASP A 160 7.08 26.44 -28.00
N ILE A 161 6.70 26.85 -29.23
CA ILE A 161 7.56 26.83 -30.40
C ILE A 161 7.55 28.23 -31.00
N PRO A 162 8.52 29.10 -30.68
CA PRO A 162 8.45 30.53 -30.91
C PRO A 162 8.27 31.00 -32.37
N LEU A 163 8.53 30.13 -33.35
CA LEU A 163 8.49 30.51 -34.78
C LEU A 163 7.16 30.18 -35.47
N PHE A 164 6.39 29.18 -34.93
CA PHE A 164 5.22 28.64 -35.62
C PHE A 164 4.00 28.48 -34.74
N VAL A 165 4.21 28.31 -33.40
CA VAL A 165 3.16 27.96 -32.42
C VAL A 165 3.32 28.86 -31.23
N GLU A 166 2.31 29.65 -30.92
CA GLU A 166 2.37 30.59 -29.80
C GLU A 166 2.19 29.87 -28.48
N HIS A 167 1.29 28.89 -28.39
CA HIS A 167 1.06 28.09 -27.18
C HIS A 167 0.21 26.85 -27.49
N LEU A 168 0.63 25.70 -27.02
CA LEU A 168 -0.12 24.44 -27.07
C LEU A 168 -0.36 23.93 -25.68
N GLU A 169 -1.60 23.58 -25.34
CA GLU A 169 -1.97 22.97 -24.08
C GLU A 169 -2.76 21.72 -24.31
N ALA A 170 -2.54 20.72 -23.44
CA ALA A 170 -3.36 19.53 -23.32
C ALA A 170 -3.42 19.07 -21.86
N SER A 171 -4.61 18.68 -21.42
CA SER A 171 -4.79 18.02 -20.12
C SER A 171 -5.50 16.70 -20.30
N GLU A 172 -5.06 15.67 -19.63
CA GLU A 172 -5.63 14.34 -19.73
C GLU A 172 -5.56 13.60 -18.39
N THR A 173 -6.58 12.79 -18.14
CA THR A 173 -6.53 11.76 -17.09
C THR A 173 -6.27 10.42 -17.76
N ARG A 174 -5.19 9.77 -17.36
CA ARG A 174 -4.80 8.44 -17.87
C ARG A 174 -5.08 7.37 -16.84
N ASN A 175 -5.49 6.22 -17.34
CA ASN A 175 -5.58 4.98 -16.56
C ASN A 175 -4.47 4.03 -16.99
N GLY A 176 -3.95 3.28 -16.01
CA GLY A 176 -2.90 2.30 -16.20
C GLY A 176 -2.95 1.23 -15.13
N TRP A 177 -1.89 0.47 -15.02
CA TRP A 177 -1.70 -0.54 -13.99
C TRP A 177 -0.50 -0.17 -13.10
N THR A 178 -0.49 -0.73 -11.91
CA THR A 178 0.61 -0.55 -10.96
C THR A 178 0.97 -1.87 -10.30
N VAL A 179 2.26 -2.06 -10.05
CA VAL A 179 2.78 -3.08 -9.17
C VAL A 179 3.77 -2.44 -8.21
N GLY A 180 3.81 -2.96 -6.99
CA GLY A 180 4.70 -2.43 -5.99
C GLY A 180 5.06 -3.46 -4.95
N ALA A 181 6.05 -3.12 -4.15
CA ALA A 181 6.46 -3.89 -2.99
C ALA A 181 6.85 -2.96 -1.85
N GLY A 182 6.70 -3.43 -0.64
CA GLY A 182 7.04 -2.62 0.52
C GLY A 182 7.31 -3.44 1.77
N VAL A 183 7.79 -2.73 2.75
CA VAL A 183 7.95 -3.21 4.12
C VAL A 183 7.17 -2.30 5.06
N GLU A 184 6.40 -2.89 5.96
CA GLU A 184 5.63 -2.19 6.98
C GLU A 184 6.04 -2.67 8.36
N TRP A 185 6.31 -1.74 9.26
CA TRP A 185 6.76 -1.99 10.63
C TRP A 185 5.76 -1.39 11.62
N ALA A 186 5.14 -2.24 12.42
CA ALA A 186 4.26 -1.86 13.51
C ALA A 186 5.08 -1.45 14.74
N PHE A 187 5.39 -0.18 14.86
CA PHE A 187 6.19 0.34 15.99
C PHE A 187 5.34 0.57 17.25
N TRP A 188 4.01 0.72 17.11
CA TRP A 188 3.06 0.82 18.21
C TRP A 188 1.85 -0.07 17.97
N SER A 189 0.95 -0.14 18.97
CA SER A 189 -0.24 -1.01 18.91
C SER A 189 -1.14 -0.75 17.72
N ASN A 190 -1.27 0.53 17.31
CA ASN A 190 -2.14 0.95 16.21
C ASN A 190 -1.40 1.69 15.10
N TRP A 191 -0.10 1.92 15.28
CA TRP A 191 0.69 2.69 14.33
C TRP A 191 1.74 1.84 13.65
N SER A 192 1.84 2.01 12.35
CA SER A 192 2.89 1.41 11.53
C SER A 192 3.53 2.44 10.62
N ALA A 193 4.79 2.21 10.29
CA ALA A 193 5.54 2.94 9.28
C ALA A 193 5.77 2.02 8.09
N LYS A 194 5.66 2.54 6.86
CA LYS A 194 5.91 1.78 5.64
C LYS A 194 6.93 2.47 4.75
N LEU A 195 7.76 1.66 4.11
CA LEU A 195 8.57 2.04 2.95
C LEU A 195 8.08 1.23 1.77
N GLU A 196 7.78 1.90 0.67
CA GLU A 196 7.11 1.30 -0.48
C GLU A 196 7.74 1.79 -1.78
N TYR A 197 7.91 0.88 -2.72
CA TYR A 197 8.24 1.16 -4.12
C TYR A 197 7.07 0.76 -5.00
N ASP A 198 6.64 1.65 -5.88
CA ASP A 198 5.63 1.38 -6.89
C ASP A 198 6.14 1.73 -8.28
N TYR A 199 5.81 0.86 -9.21
CA TYR A 199 5.94 1.07 -10.64
C TYR A 199 4.56 1.23 -11.26
N TYR A 200 4.39 2.28 -12.06
CA TYR A 200 3.16 2.61 -12.78
C TYR A 200 3.44 2.58 -14.27
N ASP A 201 2.57 1.95 -15.04
CA ASP A 201 2.59 1.99 -16.51
C ASP A 201 1.22 2.45 -17.04
N PHE A 202 1.21 3.59 -17.69
CA PHE A 202 0.02 4.21 -18.27
C PHE A 202 -0.11 3.94 -19.77
N GLY A 203 0.77 3.09 -20.32
CA GLY A 203 0.75 2.69 -21.72
C GLY A 203 1.03 3.84 -22.68
N THR A 204 0.59 3.66 -23.92
CA THR A 204 0.68 4.68 -24.97
C THR A 204 -0.70 5.26 -25.26
N ARG A 205 -0.80 6.58 -25.31
CA ARG A 205 -2.02 7.30 -25.67
C ARG A 205 -1.72 8.29 -26.79
N THR A 206 -2.63 8.35 -27.77
CA THR A 206 -2.60 9.33 -28.85
C THR A 206 -3.34 10.57 -28.39
N LEU A 207 -2.63 11.71 -28.34
CA LEU A 207 -3.16 12.99 -27.92
C LEU A 207 -3.31 13.93 -29.12
N SER A 208 -4.32 14.80 -29.03
CA SER A 208 -4.48 15.96 -29.88
C SER A 208 -4.20 17.22 -29.07
N PHE A 209 -3.33 18.06 -29.58
CA PHE A 209 -2.99 19.32 -28.92
C PHE A 209 -3.78 20.45 -29.59
N ALA A 210 -4.44 21.26 -28.77
CA ALA A 210 -5.09 22.49 -29.22
C ALA A 210 -4.15 23.68 -29.01
N GLY A 211 -4.03 24.56 -30.02
CA GLY A 211 -3.19 25.75 -29.92
C GLY A 211 -3.39 26.68 -31.08
N THR A 212 -2.50 27.68 -31.19
CA THR A 212 -2.54 28.68 -32.21
C THR A 212 -1.29 28.56 -33.12
N ILE A 213 -1.49 28.33 -34.40
CA ILE A 213 -0.44 28.22 -35.40
C ILE A 213 -0.59 29.42 -36.34
N PHE A 214 0.41 30.30 -36.45
CA PHE A 214 0.37 31.55 -37.21
C PHE A 214 -0.86 32.42 -36.92
N GLY A 215 -1.27 32.49 -35.63
CA GLY A 215 -2.43 33.27 -35.20
C GLY A 215 -3.80 32.62 -35.51
N VAL A 216 -3.83 31.40 -36.04
CA VAL A 216 -5.06 30.64 -36.33
C VAL A 216 -5.20 29.48 -35.33
N PRO A 217 -6.38 29.35 -34.69
CA PRO A 217 -6.64 28.20 -33.82
C PRO A 217 -6.60 26.91 -34.65
N GLU A 218 -5.74 25.95 -34.22
CA GLU A 218 -5.54 24.67 -34.90
C GLU A 218 -5.48 23.53 -33.89
N ILE A 219 -5.85 22.32 -34.32
CA ILE A 219 -5.70 21.08 -33.53
C ILE A 219 -4.64 20.22 -34.20
N VAL A 220 -3.54 19.96 -33.50
CA VAL A 220 -2.49 19.05 -33.96
C VAL A 220 -2.83 17.62 -33.45
N PRO A 221 -3.27 16.71 -34.34
CA PRO A 221 -3.65 15.37 -33.96
C PRO A 221 -2.46 14.40 -34.02
N GLY A 222 -2.58 13.27 -33.31
CA GLY A 222 -1.77 12.08 -33.56
C GLY A 222 -0.37 12.08 -32.95
N ILE A 223 -0.21 12.66 -31.77
CA ILE A 223 1.02 12.50 -30.96
C ILE A 223 0.84 11.37 -29.98
N ASP A 224 1.60 10.31 -30.17
CA ASP A 224 1.62 9.15 -29.25
C ASP A 224 2.56 9.42 -28.08
N ILE A 225 2.03 9.36 -26.87
CA ILE A 225 2.81 9.55 -25.64
C ILE A 225 2.75 8.29 -24.79
N LYS A 226 3.91 7.65 -24.62
CA LYS A 226 4.11 6.54 -23.65
C LYS A 226 4.64 7.11 -22.34
N GLN A 227 4.09 6.62 -21.22
CA GLN A 227 4.45 7.10 -19.90
C GLN A 227 4.58 5.96 -18.89
N ASN A 228 5.67 5.98 -18.14
CA ASN A 228 5.85 5.18 -16.94
C ASN A 228 6.40 6.05 -15.80
N ILE A 229 6.06 5.68 -14.57
CA ILE A 229 6.49 6.39 -13.36
C ILE A 229 6.92 5.34 -12.33
N SER A 230 8.05 5.58 -11.68
CA SER A 230 8.50 4.84 -10.51
C SER A 230 8.47 5.76 -9.30
N THR A 231 8.05 5.26 -8.15
CA THR A 231 7.99 6.07 -6.92
C THR A 231 8.56 5.30 -5.74
N VAL A 232 9.20 6.02 -4.82
CA VAL A 232 9.55 5.54 -3.49
C VAL A 232 8.83 6.40 -2.48
N LYS A 233 8.10 5.76 -1.56
CA LYS A 233 7.24 6.42 -0.57
C LYS A 233 7.55 5.96 0.83
N LEU A 234 7.59 6.91 1.76
CA LEU A 234 7.54 6.68 3.19
C LEU A 234 6.14 7.03 3.68
N GLY A 235 5.53 6.17 4.47
CA GLY A 235 4.19 6.39 4.98
C GLY A 235 4.03 5.99 6.43
N ILE A 236 2.99 6.53 7.05
CA ILE A 236 2.56 6.17 8.40
C ILE A 236 1.08 5.80 8.31
N ASN A 237 0.71 4.69 8.93
CA ASN A 237 -0.67 4.21 9.01
C ASN A 237 -1.15 4.17 10.46
N TYR A 238 -2.39 4.53 10.66
CA TYR A 238 -3.15 4.25 11.88
C TYR A 238 -4.15 3.15 11.60
N ARG A 239 -4.02 2.01 12.29
CA ARG A 239 -4.88 0.84 12.14
C ARG A 239 -5.97 0.82 13.19
N PHE A 240 -7.21 0.73 12.74
CA PHE A 240 -8.38 0.54 13.59
C PHE A 240 -8.48 -0.95 13.91
N ASN A 241 -8.10 -1.33 15.12
CA ASN A 241 -8.24 -2.71 15.60
C ASN A 241 -9.70 -2.97 15.95
N TRP A 242 -10.44 -3.52 15.02
CA TRP A 242 -11.70 -4.16 15.34
C TRP A 242 -11.34 -5.52 15.90
N SER A 243 -11.47 -5.64 17.24
CA SER A 243 -11.09 -6.83 17.99
C SER A 243 -11.72 -8.09 17.40
N ALA A 244 -11.04 -8.74 16.47
CA ALA A 244 -11.27 -10.14 16.23
C ALA A 244 -10.63 -10.88 17.43
N PRO A 245 -11.37 -11.78 18.10
CA PRO A 245 -10.78 -12.55 19.18
C PRO A 245 -9.58 -13.32 18.62
N PRO A 246 -8.48 -13.44 19.39
CA PRO A 246 -7.32 -14.18 18.94
C PRO A 246 -7.76 -15.60 18.58
N VAL A 247 -7.42 -16.03 17.36
CA VAL A 247 -7.66 -17.40 16.92
C VAL A 247 -6.87 -18.31 17.86
N ALA A 248 -7.54 -18.95 18.78
CA ALA A 248 -6.93 -19.92 19.70
C ALA A 248 -6.52 -21.13 18.85
N VAL A 249 -5.25 -21.24 18.53
CA VAL A 249 -4.68 -22.48 18.00
C VAL A 249 -4.75 -23.51 19.12
N ARG A 250 -5.68 -24.45 19.03
CA ARG A 250 -5.67 -25.65 19.86
C ARG A 250 -4.59 -26.57 19.30
N TYR A 251 -3.57 -26.83 20.11
CA TYR A 251 -2.66 -27.96 19.95
C TYR A 251 -3.29 -29.21 20.57
#